data_f62f6773d3520bd513673a84a3316f7d
#
_entry.id   f62f6773d3520bd513673a84a3316f7d
#
_cell.length_a   1.000
_cell.length_b   1.000
_cell.length_c   1.000
_cell.angle_alpha   90.00
_cell.angle_beta   90.00
_cell.angle_gamma   90.00
#
_symmetry.space_group_name_H-M   'P 1'
#
loop_
_entity.id
_entity.type
_entity.pdbx_description
1 polymer ?
#
loop_
_entity_poly.entity_id
_entity_poly.type
_entity_poly.pdbx_seq_one_letter_code
_entity_poly.pdbx_strand_id
1 'polypeptide(L)'
;MIKWLFKYGAVIFLFNTVLLAIESTKAIGDQVFLVLMAVFAIALLINPQQIKNVLFHKAFSFLLILNLLNVFYFLIFHSINDIEAIKYLLARGIQFSIISVAIFFNYEYYKTKFLDHLVYVIVFIVFVGLLFNADLFSGRYGGLIWNSNMLASFTSLAFAILFLNEKQKTRFEVFLLLLLFVISISTGSRGVLLAIALAFLFKYGFSKRNIFYSFLALSVYFLIVNIQLDTSINRFASQSLFNDRFLQYQYAYETIFKQPFFGFGLDKYAYIDPSVIPYSLRGYNISAHNGYLAILTQYGLIFGSIILFIIFRKTVQVSTWFKQSFETERAYLFIIISALFVSVYETMITGINEFHTILFWFGLAFLSYTKFTTDHEN
;
A
#
# COMPACT_ATOMS: atom_id res chain seq x y z
N MET A 1 20.58 3.46 -20.97
CA MET A 1 20.21 4.55 -20.03
C MET A 1 18.83 4.35 -19.42
N ILE A 2 17.76 4.22 -20.17
CA ILE A 2 16.38 4.02 -19.70
C ILE A 2 16.26 2.84 -18.71
N LYS A 3 16.78 1.67 -19.05
CA LYS A 3 16.73 0.47 -18.19
C LYS A 3 17.32 0.74 -16.81
N TRP A 4 18.45 1.43 -16.74
CA TRP A 4 19.13 1.77 -15.49
C TRP A 4 18.32 2.80 -14.68
N LEU A 5 17.86 3.86 -15.35
CA LEU A 5 17.04 4.92 -14.72
C LEU A 5 15.80 4.31 -14.04
N PHE A 6 15.03 3.50 -14.75
CA PHE A 6 13.80 2.92 -14.21
C PHE A 6 14.05 1.82 -13.17
N LYS A 7 15.20 1.14 -13.21
CA LYS A 7 15.59 0.19 -12.16
C LYS A 7 15.82 0.89 -10.82
N TYR A 8 16.69 1.88 -10.82
CA TYR A 8 17.08 2.55 -9.57
C TYR A 8 16.18 3.73 -9.25
N GLY A 9 15.76 4.49 -10.24
CA GLY A 9 14.85 5.61 -10.06
C GLY A 9 13.47 5.18 -9.54
N ALA A 10 12.93 4.06 -10.01
CA ALA A 10 11.67 3.52 -9.48
C ALA A 10 11.82 3.07 -8.02
N VAL A 11 12.95 2.46 -7.67
CA VAL A 11 13.28 2.11 -6.28
C VAL A 11 13.44 3.35 -5.42
N ILE A 12 14.16 4.37 -5.90
CA ILE A 12 14.31 5.66 -5.19
C ILE A 12 12.95 6.32 -5.00
N PHE A 13 12.10 6.32 -6.03
CA PHE A 13 10.74 6.86 -5.94
C PHE A 13 9.91 6.16 -4.85
N LEU A 14 9.97 4.83 -4.79
CA LEU A 14 9.32 4.06 -3.75
C LEU A 14 9.86 4.40 -2.36
N PHE A 15 11.19 4.44 -2.21
CA PHE A 15 11.82 4.75 -0.92
C PHE A 15 11.71 6.21 -0.51
N ASN A 16 11.50 7.14 -1.44
CA ASN A 16 11.21 8.53 -1.11
C ASN A 16 9.96 8.66 -0.22
N THR A 17 9.01 7.74 -0.35
CA THR A 17 7.83 7.72 0.54
C THR A 17 8.19 7.47 2.00
N VAL A 18 9.35 6.87 2.28
CA VAL A 18 9.90 6.72 3.64
C VAL A 18 10.41 8.07 4.16
N LEU A 19 11.08 8.88 3.32
CA LEU A 19 11.51 10.24 3.70
C LEU A 19 10.32 11.12 4.06
N LEU A 20 9.20 10.95 3.36
CA LEU A 20 7.94 11.65 3.66
C LEU A 20 7.28 11.20 4.97
N ALA A 21 7.60 9.99 5.42
CA ALA A 21 7.10 9.43 6.67
C ALA A 21 7.87 9.90 7.92
N ILE A 22 9.03 10.52 7.74
CA ILE A 22 9.90 11.03 8.81
C ILE A 22 9.75 12.55 8.84
N GLU A 23 9.32 13.10 9.96
CA GLU A 23 9.01 14.53 10.08
C GLU A 23 10.21 15.45 9.71
N SER A 24 11.39 15.11 10.17
CA SER A 24 12.61 15.91 9.92
C SER A 24 13.07 15.89 8.45
N THR A 25 12.69 14.89 7.68
CA THR A 25 13.08 14.75 6.26
C THR A 25 11.92 14.98 5.28
N LYS A 26 10.73 15.26 5.78
CA LYS A 26 9.52 15.42 4.95
C LYS A 26 9.71 16.47 3.85
N ALA A 27 10.26 17.65 4.20
CA ALA A 27 10.50 18.71 3.21
C ALA A 27 11.46 18.28 2.09
N ILE A 28 12.49 17.49 2.44
CA ILE A 28 13.41 16.89 1.46
C ILE A 28 12.67 15.90 0.60
N GLY A 29 11.85 15.03 1.21
CA GLY A 29 11.04 14.05 0.50
C GLY A 29 10.10 14.68 -0.52
N ASP A 30 9.45 15.81 -0.19
CA ASP A 30 8.59 16.55 -1.10
C ASP A 30 9.37 17.09 -2.32
N GLN A 31 10.56 17.65 -2.10
CA GLN A 31 11.43 18.11 -3.19
C GLN A 31 11.93 16.96 -4.07
N VAL A 32 12.39 15.87 -3.46
CA VAL A 32 12.83 14.66 -4.17
C VAL A 32 11.70 14.08 -5.01
N PHE A 33 10.47 14.04 -4.48
CA PHE A 33 9.30 13.62 -5.22
C PHE A 33 9.09 14.42 -6.51
N LEU A 34 9.09 15.74 -6.42
CA LEU A 34 8.90 16.62 -7.57
C LEU A 34 10.02 16.43 -8.62
N VAL A 35 11.28 16.35 -8.18
CA VAL A 35 12.42 16.13 -9.07
C VAL A 35 12.31 14.76 -9.76
N LEU A 36 11.99 13.71 -9.03
CA LEU A 36 11.82 12.37 -9.60
C LEU A 36 10.67 12.35 -10.62
N MET A 37 9.53 12.98 -10.31
CA MET A 37 8.41 13.06 -11.23
C MET A 37 8.80 13.79 -12.52
N ALA A 38 9.53 14.90 -12.44
CA ALA A 38 10.02 15.63 -13.61
C ALA A 38 11.01 14.79 -14.44
N VAL A 39 11.98 14.14 -13.78
CA VAL A 39 12.97 13.27 -14.45
C VAL A 39 12.28 12.11 -15.18
N PHE A 40 11.32 11.45 -14.53
CA PHE A 40 10.57 10.36 -15.16
C PHE A 40 9.69 10.85 -16.30
N ALA A 41 9.00 11.99 -16.14
CA ALA A 41 8.21 12.59 -17.22
C ALA A 41 9.07 12.88 -18.45
N ILE A 42 10.24 13.50 -18.25
CA ILE A 42 11.20 13.77 -19.34
C ILE A 42 11.68 12.45 -19.99
N ALA A 43 12.04 11.46 -19.19
CA ALA A 43 12.50 10.16 -19.69
C ALA A 43 11.43 9.44 -20.54
N LEU A 44 10.15 9.55 -20.15
CA LEU A 44 9.01 9.01 -20.90
C LEU A 44 8.85 9.75 -22.24
N LEU A 45 9.01 11.08 -22.27
CA LEU A 45 8.86 11.90 -23.47
C LEU A 45 10.00 11.72 -24.48
N ILE A 46 11.24 11.50 -24.02
CA ILE A 46 12.42 11.34 -24.91
C ILE A 46 12.40 9.99 -25.64
N ASN A 47 11.70 8.96 -25.12
CA ASN A 47 11.71 7.62 -25.69
C ASN A 47 10.31 7.10 -26.03
N PRO A 48 9.50 7.84 -26.81
CA PRO A 48 8.08 7.59 -26.97
C PRO A 48 7.75 6.21 -27.56
N GLN A 49 8.54 5.71 -28.50
CA GLN A 49 8.29 4.41 -29.16
C GLN A 49 8.47 3.22 -28.21
N GLN A 50 9.57 3.23 -27.43
CA GLN A 50 9.83 2.16 -26.46
C GLN A 50 8.78 2.15 -25.36
N ILE A 51 8.43 3.36 -24.87
CA ILE A 51 7.43 3.53 -23.82
C ILE A 51 6.04 3.13 -24.31
N LYS A 52 5.66 3.52 -25.53
CA LYS A 52 4.40 3.11 -26.15
C LYS A 52 4.24 1.59 -26.12
N ASN A 53 5.25 0.83 -26.54
CA ASN A 53 5.20 -0.63 -26.56
C ASN A 53 4.97 -1.22 -25.15
N VAL A 54 5.54 -0.60 -24.11
CA VAL A 54 5.34 -1.02 -22.72
C VAL A 54 3.95 -0.67 -22.22
N LEU A 55 3.50 0.57 -22.41
CA LEU A 55 2.20 1.03 -21.90
C LEU A 55 1.03 0.26 -22.54
N PHE A 56 1.14 -0.09 -23.83
CA PHE A 56 0.15 -0.90 -24.54
C PHE A 56 0.35 -2.41 -24.38
N HIS A 57 1.33 -2.85 -23.60
CA HIS A 57 1.55 -4.26 -23.34
C HIS A 57 0.37 -4.89 -22.57
N LYS A 58 -0.08 -6.07 -23.01
CA LYS A 58 -1.28 -6.74 -22.45
C LYS A 58 -1.24 -6.93 -20.94
N ALA A 59 -0.07 -7.19 -20.37
CA ALA A 59 0.09 -7.35 -18.92
C ALA A 59 -0.23 -6.06 -18.13
N PHE A 60 -0.01 -4.88 -18.72
CA PHE A 60 -0.22 -3.57 -18.08
C PHE A 60 -1.51 -2.87 -18.54
N SER A 61 -2.30 -3.53 -19.40
CA SER A 61 -3.53 -2.95 -19.96
C SER A 61 -4.51 -2.42 -18.90
N PHE A 62 -4.57 -3.04 -17.72
CA PHE A 62 -5.43 -2.56 -16.62
C PHE A 62 -4.98 -1.20 -16.07
N LEU A 63 -3.67 -0.91 -15.99
CA LEU A 63 -3.14 0.39 -15.59
C LEU A 63 -3.44 1.45 -16.66
N LEU A 64 -3.31 1.09 -17.92
CA LEU A 64 -3.67 1.96 -19.03
C LEU A 64 -5.17 2.30 -19.00
N ILE A 65 -6.04 1.30 -18.79
CA ILE A 65 -7.48 1.51 -18.70
C ILE A 65 -7.83 2.44 -17.53
N LEU A 66 -7.19 2.27 -16.37
CA LEU A 66 -7.38 3.16 -15.23
C LEU A 66 -6.92 4.59 -15.52
N ASN A 67 -5.79 4.77 -16.22
CA ASN A 67 -5.36 6.09 -16.66
C ASN A 67 -6.34 6.74 -17.65
N LEU A 68 -6.82 5.99 -18.64
CA LEU A 68 -7.82 6.47 -19.58
C LEU A 68 -9.14 6.82 -18.88
N LEU A 69 -9.53 6.05 -17.88
CA LEU A 69 -10.71 6.34 -17.08
C LEU A 69 -10.53 7.66 -16.29
N ASN A 70 -9.35 7.90 -15.72
CA ASN A 70 -9.03 9.16 -15.05
C ASN A 70 -9.04 10.34 -16.00
N VAL A 71 -8.50 10.20 -17.22
CA VAL A 71 -8.54 11.23 -18.25
C VAL A 71 -9.98 11.51 -18.65
N PHE A 72 -10.78 10.46 -18.90
CA PHE A 72 -12.18 10.60 -19.27
C PHE A 72 -13.00 11.28 -18.17
N TYR A 73 -12.80 10.88 -16.92
CA TYR A 73 -13.42 11.53 -15.77
C TYR A 73 -13.04 13.00 -15.66
N PHE A 74 -11.75 13.34 -15.85
CA PHE A 74 -11.28 14.73 -15.85
C PHE A 74 -11.97 15.57 -16.92
N LEU A 75 -12.06 15.06 -18.14
CA LEU A 75 -12.66 15.80 -19.28
C LEU A 75 -14.16 16.08 -19.07
N ILE A 76 -14.86 15.26 -18.29
CA ILE A 76 -16.29 15.45 -18.03
C ILE A 76 -16.54 16.36 -16.82
N PHE A 77 -15.77 16.20 -15.74
CA PHE A 77 -16.10 16.79 -14.44
C PHE A 77 -15.17 17.90 -13.96
N HIS A 78 -14.03 18.11 -14.65
CA HIS A 78 -13.07 19.13 -14.28
C HIS A 78 -12.83 20.11 -15.44
N SER A 79 -12.32 21.29 -15.10
CA SER A 79 -11.85 22.28 -16.08
C SER A 79 -10.32 22.30 -16.13
N ILE A 80 -9.76 22.91 -17.20
CA ILE A 80 -8.32 23.12 -17.33
C ILE A 80 -7.76 24.03 -16.23
N ASN A 81 -8.63 24.80 -15.57
CA ASN A 81 -8.24 25.67 -14.46
C ASN A 81 -8.15 24.93 -13.12
N ASP A 82 -8.58 23.68 -13.06
CA ASP A 82 -8.49 22.85 -11.85
C ASP A 82 -7.10 22.23 -11.73
N ILE A 83 -6.17 23.02 -11.22
CA ILE A 83 -4.75 22.67 -11.13
C ILE A 83 -4.53 21.41 -10.25
N GLU A 84 -5.29 21.24 -9.18
CA GLU A 84 -5.13 20.10 -8.27
C GLU A 84 -5.59 18.79 -8.92
N ALA A 85 -6.69 18.82 -9.68
CA ALA A 85 -7.13 17.68 -10.46
C ALA A 85 -6.13 17.31 -11.57
N ILE A 86 -5.51 18.33 -12.24
CA ILE A 86 -4.45 18.12 -13.23
C ILE A 86 -3.21 17.47 -12.56
N LYS A 87 -2.78 17.99 -11.41
CA LYS A 87 -1.66 17.40 -10.67
C LYS A 87 -1.92 15.93 -10.32
N TYR A 88 -3.14 15.61 -9.84
CA TYR A 88 -3.53 14.24 -9.56
C TYR A 88 -3.46 13.36 -10.81
N LEU A 89 -4.05 13.82 -11.91
CA LEU A 89 -4.09 13.10 -13.19
C LEU A 89 -2.67 12.79 -13.70
N LEU A 90 -1.81 13.81 -13.73
CA LEU A 90 -0.42 13.67 -14.17
C LEU A 90 0.38 12.73 -13.25
N ALA A 91 0.27 12.95 -11.94
CA ALA A 91 0.98 12.12 -10.95
C ALA A 91 0.58 10.65 -11.06
N ARG A 92 -0.70 10.34 -11.19
CA ARG A 92 -1.19 8.97 -11.36
C ARG A 92 -0.74 8.37 -12.70
N GLY A 93 -0.81 9.13 -13.79
CA GLY A 93 -0.35 8.70 -15.10
C GLY A 93 1.14 8.37 -15.13
N ILE A 94 1.97 9.25 -14.55
CA ILE A 94 3.40 9.03 -14.43
C ILE A 94 3.71 7.83 -13.51
N GLN A 95 3.04 7.70 -12.36
CA GLN A 95 3.22 6.58 -11.44
C GLN A 95 2.97 5.23 -12.13
N PHE A 96 1.86 5.07 -12.82
CA PHE A 96 1.53 3.83 -13.52
C PHE A 96 2.50 3.54 -14.66
N SER A 97 2.97 4.59 -15.36
CA SER A 97 3.99 4.46 -16.39
C SER A 97 5.34 4.02 -15.82
N ILE A 98 5.77 4.61 -14.69
CA ILE A 98 7.00 4.21 -13.99
C ILE A 98 6.93 2.72 -13.61
N ILE A 99 5.82 2.28 -13.01
CA ILE A 99 5.62 0.89 -12.59
C ILE A 99 5.74 -0.04 -13.79
N SER A 100 5.03 0.24 -14.88
CA SER A 100 5.03 -0.59 -16.07
C SER A 100 6.41 -0.70 -16.71
N VAL A 101 7.08 0.45 -16.88
CA VAL A 101 8.40 0.54 -17.52
C VAL A 101 9.50 -0.09 -16.64
N ALA A 102 9.44 0.13 -15.32
CA ALA A 102 10.37 -0.46 -14.37
C ALA A 102 10.32 -1.99 -14.43
N ILE A 103 9.13 -2.57 -14.36
CA ILE A 103 8.94 -4.03 -14.40
C ILE A 103 9.37 -4.59 -15.75
N PHE A 104 8.92 -4.00 -16.85
CA PHE A 104 9.22 -4.50 -18.20
C PHE A 104 10.72 -4.60 -18.46
N PHE A 105 11.49 -3.52 -18.18
CA PHE A 105 12.91 -3.49 -18.47
C PHE A 105 13.80 -4.17 -17.42
N ASN A 106 13.30 -4.39 -16.20
CA ASN A 106 14.11 -4.91 -15.09
C ASN A 106 13.44 -6.09 -14.38
N TYR A 107 12.68 -6.90 -15.09
CA TYR A 107 11.91 -8.01 -14.55
C TYR A 107 12.71 -8.92 -13.61
N GLU A 108 13.90 -9.37 -14.05
CA GLU A 108 14.76 -10.24 -13.25
C GLU A 108 15.21 -9.61 -11.92
N TYR A 109 15.46 -8.30 -11.91
CA TYR A 109 15.79 -7.60 -10.67
C TYR A 109 14.61 -7.63 -9.70
N TYR A 110 13.42 -7.34 -10.17
CA TYR A 110 12.21 -7.33 -9.33
C TYR A 110 11.77 -8.72 -8.91
N LYS A 111 12.05 -9.73 -9.73
CA LYS A 111 11.80 -11.13 -9.41
C LYS A 111 12.74 -11.66 -8.32
N THR A 112 14.03 -11.27 -8.32
CA THR A 112 15.05 -11.98 -7.53
C THR A 112 15.65 -11.18 -6.39
N LYS A 113 15.69 -9.84 -6.45
CA LYS A 113 16.45 -8.99 -5.51
C LYS A 113 15.66 -7.88 -4.84
N PHE A 114 14.62 -7.40 -5.47
CA PHE A 114 13.91 -6.21 -5.01
C PHE A 114 13.34 -6.36 -3.60
N LEU A 115 12.67 -7.48 -3.32
CA LEU A 115 12.05 -7.72 -2.02
C LEU A 115 13.09 -7.82 -0.89
N ASP A 116 14.26 -8.43 -1.16
CA ASP A 116 15.35 -8.48 -0.20
C ASP A 116 15.89 -7.06 0.10
N HIS A 117 16.09 -6.25 -0.95
CA HIS A 117 16.51 -4.85 -0.78
C HIS A 117 15.47 -4.04 0.01
N LEU A 118 14.18 -4.27 -0.25
CA LEU A 118 13.10 -3.64 0.51
C LEU A 118 13.19 -3.98 2.00
N VAL A 119 13.38 -5.26 2.33
CA VAL A 119 13.55 -5.72 3.71
C VAL A 119 14.76 -5.04 4.35
N TYR A 120 15.92 -5.02 3.69
CA TYR A 120 17.13 -4.40 4.24
C TYR A 120 16.96 -2.91 4.53
N VAL A 121 16.26 -2.17 3.67
CA VAL A 121 15.98 -0.75 3.93
C VAL A 121 15.06 -0.57 5.13
N ILE A 122 14.01 -1.39 5.25
CA ILE A 122 13.12 -1.33 6.42
C ILE A 122 13.88 -1.70 7.70
N VAL A 123 14.71 -2.74 7.66
CA VAL A 123 15.57 -3.15 8.77
C VAL A 123 16.52 -2.02 9.16
N PHE A 124 17.14 -1.34 8.19
CA PHE A 124 18.00 -0.18 8.45
C PHE A 124 17.24 0.93 9.17
N ILE A 125 16.02 1.28 8.71
CA ILE A 125 15.18 2.28 9.37
C ILE A 125 14.85 1.88 10.82
N VAL A 126 14.55 0.61 11.05
CA VAL A 126 14.27 0.06 12.39
C VAL A 126 15.51 0.20 13.28
N PHE A 127 16.70 -0.21 12.82
CA PHE A 127 17.93 -0.09 13.59
C PHE A 127 18.25 1.35 13.93
N VAL A 128 18.17 2.26 12.95
CA VAL A 128 18.38 3.69 13.22
C VAL A 128 17.33 4.20 14.20
N GLY A 129 16.07 3.81 14.05
CA GLY A 129 15.00 4.17 14.99
C GLY A 129 15.29 3.73 16.42
N LEU A 130 15.82 2.53 16.61
CA LEU A 130 16.22 2.00 17.92
C LEU A 130 17.40 2.76 18.55
N LEU A 131 18.33 3.29 17.75
CA LEU A 131 19.43 4.12 18.25
C LEU A 131 18.93 5.45 18.82
N PHE A 132 17.87 6.02 18.25
CA PHE A 132 17.31 7.29 18.72
C PHE A 132 16.26 7.12 19.82
N ASN A 133 15.51 6.02 19.77
CA ASN A 133 14.47 5.70 20.75
C ASN A 133 14.36 4.19 20.91
N ALA A 134 14.85 3.66 22.03
CA ALA A 134 14.80 2.24 22.35
C ALA A 134 13.60 1.84 23.22
N ASP A 135 12.76 2.80 23.59
CA ASP A 135 11.60 2.53 24.47
C ASP A 135 10.43 1.92 23.68
N LEU A 136 10.49 0.60 23.55
CA LEU A 136 9.55 -0.18 22.72
C LEU A 136 8.15 -0.32 23.32
N PHE A 137 7.98 -0.16 24.63
CA PHE A 137 6.77 -0.59 25.33
C PHE A 137 6.07 0.49 26.16
N SER A 138 6.62 1.69 26.27
CA SER A 138 6.00 2.81 27.02
C SER A 138 4.81 3.48 26.32
N GLY A 139 4.51 3.05 25.09
CA GLY A 139 3.43 3.63 24.30
C GLY A 139 3.37 3.04 22.90
N ARG A 140 2.95 3.86 21.93
CA ARG A 140 2.99 3.47 20.52
C ARG A 140 4.36 3.75 19.95
N TYR A 141 5.14 2.71 19.73
CA TYR A 141 6.45 2.85 19.13
C TYR A 141 6.38 3.31 17.68
N GLY A 142 7.00 4.43 17.38
CA GLY A 142 7.14 4.99 16.03
C GLY A 142 8.58 4.99 15.50
N GLY A 143 9.57 4.90 16.41
CA GLY A 143 10.98 5.01 16.05
C GLY A 143 11.27 6.35 15.38
N LEU A 144 11.81 6.31 14.15
CA LEU A 144 12.01 7.50 13.31
C LEU A 144 10.73 7.92 12.56
N ILE A 145 9.75 7.03 12.45
CA ILE A 145 8.56 7.27 11.66
C ILE A 145 7.53 8.02 12.53
N TRP A 146 7.11 9.20 12.06
CA TRP A 146 6.08 10.00 12.73
C TRP A 146 4.81 9.21 13.10
N ASN A 147 4.34 8.36 12.18
CA ASN A 147 3.13 7.59 12.35
C ASN A 147 3.44 6.12 12.67
N SER A 148 3.14 5.68 13.90
CA SER A 148 3.34 4.29 14.33
C SER A 148 2.56 3.26 13.47
N ASN A 149 1.41 3.60 12.87
CA ASN A 149 0.71 2.71 11.93
C ASN A 149 1.53 2.50 10.65
N MET A 150 2.28 3.51 10.24
CA MET A 150 3.13 3.43 9.05
C MET A 150 4.36 2.56 9.32
N LEU A 151 5.02 2.73 10.48
CA LEU A 151 6.09 1.82 10.92
C LEU A 151 5.58 0.39 11.03
N ALA A 152 4.40 0.20 11.61
CA ALA A 152 3.71 -1.09 11.72
C ALA A 152 3.57 -1.78 10.37
N SER A 153 3.13 -1.04 9.37
CA SER A 153 2.94 -1.55 8.02
C SER A 153 4.27 -1.91 7.35
N PHE A 154 5.33 -1.11 7.55
CA PHE A 154 6.66 -1.42 7.01
C PHE A 154 7.22 -2.68 7.65
N THR A 155 7.18 -2.77 8.96
CA THR A 155 7.79 -3.90 9.71
C THR A 155 7.01 -5.20 9.52
N SER A 156 5.68 -5.17 9.49
CA SER A 156 4.86 -6.34 9.20
C SER A 156 5.01 -6.82 7.76
N LEU A 157 5.22 -5.91 6.81
CA LEU A 157 5.52 -6.25 5.42
C LEU A 157 6.89 -6.95 5.31
N ALA A 158 7.94 -6.35 5.90
CA ALA A 158 9.29 -6.93 5.88
C ALA A 158 9.31 -8.30 6.60
N PHE A 159 8.61 -8.42 7.75
CA PHE A 159 8.39 -9.69 8.42
C PHE A 159 7.74 -10.71 7.48
N ALA A 160 6.66 -10.35 6.80
CA ALA A 160 5.95 -11.26 5.91
C ALA A 160 6.81 -11.71 4.73
N ILE A 161 7.57 -10.81 4.10
CA ILE A 161 8.49 -11.15 3.00
C ILE A 161 9.52 -12.18 3.48
N LEU A 162 10.20 -11.92 4.60
CA LEU A 162 11.16 -12.88 5.17
C LEU A 162 10.49 -14.18 5.59
N PHE A 163 9.30 -14.11 6.20
CA PHE A 163 8.60 -15.27 6.70
C PHE A 163 8.11 -16.20 5.59
N LEU A 164 7.62 -15.63 4.49
CA LEU A 164 7.11 -16.36 3.33
C LEU A 164 8.20 -17.00 2.47
N ASN A 165 9.43 -16.49 2.55
CA ASN A 165 10.57 -17.11 1.85
C ASN A 165 10.80 -18.52 2.40
N GLU A 166 10.81 -19.55 1.52
CA GLU A 166 10.93 -20.97 1.88
C GLU A 166 12.39 -21.43 2.03
N LYS A 167 13.36 -20.61 1.62
CA LYS A 167 14.78 -20.95 1.79
C LYS A 167 15.11 -21.16 3.26
N GLN A 168 16.05 -22.08 3.51
CA GLN A 168 16.55 -22.28 4.86
C GLN A 168 17.14 -20.98 5.41
N LYS A 169 16.59 -20.51 6.53
CA LYS A 169 16.95 -19.24 7.11
C LYS A 169 18.27 -19.33 7.87
N THR A 170 19.13 -18.36 7.63
CA THR A 170 20.33 -18.16 8.44
C THR A 170 19.94 -17.70 9.86
N ARG A 171 20.83 -17.86 10.82
CA ARG A 171 20.61 -17.35 12.19
C ARG A 171 20.32 -15.84 12.20
N PHE A 172 20.95 -15.09 11.30
CA PHE A 172 20.72 -13.66 11.17
C PHE A 172 19.31 -13.35 10.65
N GLU A 173 18.80 -14.07 9.66
CA GLU A 173 17.43 -13.90 9.16
C GLU A 173 16.38 -14.28 10.22
N VAL A 174 16.65 -15.29 11.04
CA VAL A 174 15.78 -15.61 12.20
C VAL A 174 15.79 -14.46 13.20
N PHE A 175 16.96 -13.89 13.52
CA PHE A 175 17.05 -12.70 14.36
C PHE A 175 16.25 -11.53 13.79
N LEU A 176 16.38 -11.24 12.48
CA LEU A 176 15.62 -10.18 11.83
C LEU A 176 14.11 -10.42 11.88
N LEU A 177 13.65 -11.67 11.70
CA LEU A 177 12.24 -12.03 11.84
C LEU A 177 11.72 -11.72 13.23
N LEU A 178 12.45 -12.12 14.27
CA LEU A 178 12.07 -11.84 15.66
C LEU A 178 12.07 -10.34 15.95
N LEU A 179 13.09 -9.62 15.50
CA LEU A 179 13.18 -8.17 15.64
C LEU A 179 11.99 -7.48 14.99
N LEU A 180 11.70 -7.78 13.72
CA LEU A 180 10.61 -7.18 12.98
C LEU A 180 9.24 -7.53 13.61
N PHE A 181 9.09 -8.74 14.13
CA PHE A 181 7.88 -9.14 14.86
C PHE A 181 7.69 -8.30 16.14
N VAL A 182 8.74 -8.19 16.97
CA VAL A 182 8.69 -7.40 18.22
C VAL A 182 8.38 -5.94 17.93
N ILE A 183 9.11 -5.33 16.97
CA ILE A 183 8.86 -3.93 16.57
C ILE A 183 7.44 -3.77 16.04
N SER A 184 6.95 -4.69 15.22
CA SER A 184 5.58 -4.62 14.71
C SER A 184 4.55 -4.60 15.83
N ILE A 185 4.71 -5.46 16.82
CA ILE A 185 3.80 -5.50 17.99
C ILE A 185 3.92 -4.24 18.85
N SER A 186 5.14 -3.72 19.08
CA SER A 186 5.36 -2.52 19.89
C SER A 186 4.74 -1.24 19.30
N THR A 187 4.44 -1.23 18.00
CA THR A 187 3.70 -0.10 17.39
C THR A 187 2.28 0.07 17.93
N GLY A 188 1.71 -0.96 18.54
CA GLY A 188 0.31 -0.97 18.98
C GLY A 188 -0.70 -0.87 17.83
N SER A 189 -0.32 -1.18 16.59
CA SER A 189 -1.19 -1.13 15.42
C SER A 189 -1.94 -2.44 15.22
N ARG A 190 -3.27 -2.38 15.20
CA ARG A 190 -4.13 -3.56 15.01
C ARG A 190 -3.96 -4.21 13.64
N GLY A 191 -3.60 -3.42 12.63
CA GLY A 191 -3.32 -3.91 11.28
C GLY A 191 -2.17 -4.91 11.22
N VAL A 192 -1.21 -4.82 12.14
CA VAL A 192 -0.11 -5.78 12.26
C VAL A 192 -0.60 -7.18 12.53
N LEU A 193 -1.54 -7.34 13.45
CA LEU A 193 -2.06 -8.65 13.81
C LEU A 193 -2.72 -9.33 12.63
N LEU A 194 -3.50 -8.56 11.87
CA LEU A 194 -4.11 -9.06 10.66
C LEU A 194 -3.06 -9.42 9.60
N ALA A 195 -2.04 -8.58 9.41
CA ALA A 195 -0.96 -8.84 8.46
C ALA A 195 -0.17 -10.10 8.84
N ILE A 196 0.17 -10.29 10.12
CA ILE A 196 0.87 -11.47 10.62
C ILE A 196 0.00 -12.73 10.46
N ALA A 197 -1.28 -12.68 10.87
CA ALA A 197 -2.20 -13.81 10.70
C ALA A 197 -2.35 -14.19 9.23
N LEU A 198 -2.46 -13.21 8.35
CA LEU A 198 -2.51 -13.42 6.91
C LEU A 198 -1.22 -14.04 6.38
N ALA A 199 -0.03 -13.59 6.83
CA ALA A 199 1.24 -14.18 6.46
C ALA A 199 1.33 -15.66 6.87
N PHE A 200 0.83 -16.02 8.05
CA PHE A 200 0.72 -17.41 8.49
C PHE A 200 -0.17 -18.25 7.57
N LEU A 201 -1.34 -17.73 7.20
CA LEU A 201 -2.25 -18.42 6.28
C LEU A 201 -1.63 -18.58 4.89
N PHE A 202 -0.88 -17.59 4.41
CA PHE A 202 -0.16 -17.67 3.14
C PHE A 202 0.96 -18.72 3.18
N LYS A 203 1.66 -18.88 4.31
CA LYS A 203 2.75 -19.86 4.45
C LYS A 203 2.25 -21.29 4.60
N TYR A 204 1.28 -21.50 5.47
CA TYR A 204 0.83 -22.84 5.86
C TYR A 204 -0.46 -23.30 5.16
N GLY A 205 -1.06 -22.41 4.36
CA GLY A 205 -2.29 -22.66 3.61
C GLY A 205 -3.57 -22.39 4.43
N PHE A 206 -4.66 -22.21 3.69
CA PHE A 206 -5.99 -21.88 4.21
C PHE A 206 -6.79 -23.14 4.63
N SER A 207 -6.17 -24.08 5.33
CA SER A 207 -6.88 -25.25 5.88
C SER A 207 -7.73 -24.84 7.10
N LYS A 208 -8.83 -25.57 7.36
CA LYS A 208 -9.66 -25.34 8.54
C LYS A 208 -8.84 -25.33 9.84
N ARG A 209 -7.84 -26.22 9.93
CA ARG A 209 -6.91 -26.30 11.08
C ARG A 209 -6.07 -25.04 11.23
N ASN A 210 -5.50 -24.52 10.15
CA ASN A 210 -4.65 -23.33 10.19
C ASN A 210 -5.47 -22.06 10.47
N ILE A 211 -6.69 -21.96 9.94
CA ILE A 211 -7.65 -20.91 10.28
C ILE A 211 -7.98 -20.96 11.77
N PHE A 212 -8.26 -22.16 12.31
CA PHE A 212 -8.52 -22.36 13.75
C PHE A 212 -7.33 -21.93 14.61
N TYR A 213 -6.10 -22.33 14.27
CA TYR A 213 -4.91 -21.89 15.01
C TYR A 213 -4.66 -20.39 14.93
N SER A 214 -4.90 -19.76 13.77
CA SER A 214 -4.81 -18.32 13.64
C SER A 214 -5.85 -17.61 14.52
N PHE A 215 -7.08 -18.13 14.56
CA PHE A 215 -8.13 -17.63 15.44
C PHE A 215 -7.80 -17.86 16.92
N LEU A 216 -7.28 -19.03 17.29
CA LEU A 216 -6.84 -19.32 18.65
C LEU A 216 -5.72 -18.38 19.11
N ALA A 217 -4.72 -18.14 18.25
CA ALA A 217 -3.63 -17.20 18.55
C ALA A 217 -4.15 -15.76 18.75
N LEU A 218 -5.09 -15.32 17.92
CA LEU A 218 -5.77 -14.04 18.11
C LEU A 218 -6.58 -14.00 19.40
N SER A 219 -7.29 -15.08 19.74
CA SER A 219 -8.06 -15.16 20.99
C SER A 219 -7.16 -15.14 22.23
N VAL A 220 -6.05 -15.89 22.21
CA VAL A 220 -5.03 -15.85 23.29
C VAL A 220 -4.44 -14.45 23.41
N TYR A 221 -4.14 -13.81 22.29
CA TYR A 221 -3.68 -12.43 22.27
C TYR A 221 -4.72 -11.50 22.93
N PHE A 222 -6.01 -11.58 22.58
CA PHE A 222 -7.07 -10.80 23.22
C PHE A 222 -7.20 -11.11 24.72
N LEU A 223 -6.98 -12.33 25.16
CA LEU A 223 -6.97 -12.67 26.58
C LEU A 223 -5.78 -12.03 27.32
N ILE A 224 -4.57 -12.08 26.74
CA ILE A 224 -3.37 -11.43 27.32
C ILE A 224 -3.55 -9.92 27.39
N VAL A 225 -4.20 -9.33 26.41
CA VAL A 225 -4.48 -7.90 26.32
C VAL A 225 -5.47 -7.41 27.40
N ASN A 226 -6.36 -8.30 27.88
CA ASN A 226 -7.27 -7.99 29.00
C ASN A 226 -6.58 -8.03 30.37
N ILE A 227 -5.36 -8.53 30.45
CA ILE A 227 -4.53 -8.39 31.65
C ILE A 227 -3.94 -6.97 31.61
N GLN A 228 -4.45 -6.08 32.46
CA GLN A 228 -4.08 -4.66 32.52
C GLN A 228 -2.57 -4.44 32.72
N LEU A 229 -1.81 -4.52 31.62
CA LEU A 229 -0.41 -4.13 31.60
C LEU A 229 -0.34 -2.69 31.06
N ASP A 230 0.26 -1.76 31.78
CA ASP A 230 0.46 -0.35 31.35
C ASP A 230 1.46 -0.23 30.18
N THR A 231 1.12 -0.87 29.07
CA THR A 231 1.97 -0.97 27.89
C THR A 231 1.16 -0.65 26.65
N SER A 232 1.82 -0.51 25.49
CA SER A 232 1.18 -0.41 24.17
C SER A 232 0.15 -1.54 23.93
N ILE A 233 0.24 -2.64 24.68
CA ILE A 233 -0.68 -3.76 24.69
C ILE A 233 -2.05 -3.37 25.27
N ASN A 234 -2.11 -2.50 26.29
CA ASN A 234 -3.39 -2.00 26.86
C ASN A 234 -4.26 -1.27 25.87
N ARG A 235 -3.68 -0.65 24.86
CA ARG A 235 -4.44 0.02 23.82
C ARG A 235 -5.27 -0.94 22.97
N PHE A 236 -4.82 -2.17 22.81
CA PHE A 236 -5.59 -3.19 22.11
C PHE A 236 -6.83 -3.62 22.90
N ALA A 237 -6.80 -3.44 24.25
CA ALA A 237 -7.90 -3.77 25.14
C ALA A 237 -8.87 -2.61 25.40
N SER A 238 -8.33 -1.40 25.58
CA SER A 238 -9.07 -0.27 26.15
C SER A 238 -9.92 0.54 25.15
N GLN A 239 -9.69 0.37 23.85
CA GLN A 239 -10.46 1.08 22.82
C GLN A 239 -11.22 0.09 21.95
N SER A 240 -12.53 0.31 21.78
CA SER A 240 -13.32 -0.51 20.86
C SER A 240 -12.67 -0.48 19.46
N LEU A 241 -12.64 -1.63 18.79
CA LEU A 241 -11.99 -1.82 17.49
C LEU A 241 -12.45 -0.82 16.42
N PHE A 242 -13.64 -0.22 16.60
CA PHE A 242 -14.33 0.48 15.54
C PHE A 242 -14.93 1.84 15.92
N ASN A 243 -14.97 2.28 17.19
CA ASN A 243 -15.76 3.45 17.58
C ASN A 243 -15.47 4.70 16.73
N ASP A 244 -14.19 5.09 16.63
CA ASP A 244 -13.84 6.29 15.86
C ASP A 244 -13.95 6.05 14.34
N ARG A 245 -13.71 4.81 13.90
CA ARG A 245 -13.78 4.41 12.48
C ARG A 245 -15.23 4.33 11.99
N PHE A 246 -16.17 3.88 12.82
CA PHE A 246 -17.60 3.88 12.45
C PHE A 246 -18.12 5.28 12.16
N LEU A 247 -17.76 6.27 12.98
CA LEU A 247 -18.12 7.66 12.71
C LEU A 247 -17.52 8.17 11.40
N GLN A 248 -16.23 7.85 11.14
CA GLN A 248 -15.58 8.22 9.89
C GLN A 248 -16.25 7.54 8.67
N TYR A 249 -16.66 6.29 8.81
CA TYR A 249 -17.40 5.57 7.75
C TYR A 249 -18.78 6.19 7.55
N GLN A 250 -19.49 6.53 8.62
CA GLN A 250 -20.77 7.22 8.53
C GLN A 250 -20.63 8.54 7.76
N TYR A 251 -19.64 9.38 8.12
CA TYR A 251 -19.38 10.63 7.40
C TYR A 251 -19.00 10.40 5.93
N ALA A 252 -18.24 9.35 5.62
CA ALA A 252 -17.92 8.99 4.26
C ALA A 252 -19.19 8.55 3.48
N TYR A 253 -20.08 7.76 4.09
CA TYR A 253 -21.36 7.41 3.48
C TYR A 253 -22.22 8.64 3.23
N GLU A 254 -22.39 9.50 4.23
CA GLU A 254 -23.16 10.73 4.09
C GLU A 254 -22.56 11.65 3.01
N THR A 255 -21.23 11.70 2.90
CA THR A 255 -20.53 12.40 1.82
C THR A 255 -20.87 11.79 0.45
N ILE A 256 -20.79 10.46 0.29
CA ILE A 256 -21.13 9.78 -0.95
C ILE A 256 -22.58 10.09 -1.36
N PHE A 257 -23.52 10.08 -0.42
CA PHE A 257 -24.94 10.35 -0.72
C PHE A 257 -25.22 11.79 -1.18
N LYS A 258 -24.31 12.74 -0.94
CA LYS A 258 -24.45 14.11 -1.48
C LYS A 258 -24.14 14.20 -2.96
N GLN A 259 -23.18 13.39 -3.45
CA GLN A 259 -22.83 13.30 -4.86
C GLN A 259 -22.66 11.82 -5.27
N PRO A 260 -23.76 11.03 -5.25
CA PRO A 260 -23.65 9.57 -5.30
C PRO A 260 -23.15 9.03 -6.63
N PHE A 261 -23.47 9.66 -7.76
CA PHE A 261 -23.16 9.10 -9.07
C PHE A 261 -21.73 9.38 -9.52
N PHE A 262 -21.24 10.59 -9.32
CA PHE A 262 -20.00 11.07 -9.93
C PHE A 262 -18.92 11.46 -8.92
N GLY A 263 -19.25 11.54 -7.62
CA GLY A 263 -18.32 11.89 -6.58
C GLY A 263 -17.87 13.35 -6.58
N PHE A 264 -16.85 13.66 -5.80
CA PHE A 264 -16.39 15.03 -5.53
C PHE A 264 -15.23 15.48 -6.40
N GLY A 265 -14.57 14.59 -7.14
CA GLY A 265 -13.51 14.94 -8.08
C GLY A 265 -12.13 14.35 -7.76
N LEU A 266 -11.23 14.43 -8.75
CA LEU A 266 -9.90 13.83 -8.68
C LEU A 266 -9.02 14.40 -7.57
N ASP A 267 -9.21 15.67 -7.23
CA ASP A 267 -8.49 16.38 -6.17
C ASP A 267 -8.97 16.00 -4.74
N LYS A 268 -10.10 15.31 -4.64
CA LYS A 268 -10.76 15.00 -3.36
C LYS A 268 -10.42 13.58 -2.86
N TYR A 269 -9.14 13.29 -2.71
CA TYR A 269 -8.66 12.03 -2.15
C TYR A 269 -9.10 11.83 -0.69
N ALA A 270 -9.72 10.69 -0.38
CA ALA A 270 -10.25 10.33 0.94
C ALA A 270 -11.09 11.45 1.62
N TYR A 271 -11.72 12.28 0.79
CA TYR A 271 -12.45 13.47 1.21
C TYR A 271 -13.71 13.13 2.02
N ILE A 272 -13.97 13.93 3.04
CA ILE A 272 -15.24 13.98 3.74
C ILE A 272 -15.76 15.43 3.67
N ASP A 273 -17.00 15.58 3.24
CA ASP A 273 -17.64 16.90 3.14
C ASP A 273 -17.77 17.53 4.55
N PRO A 274 -17.20 18.73 4.79
CA PRO A 274 -17.28 19.39 6.07
C PRO A 274 -18.70 19.60 6.61
N SER A 275 -19.70 19.62 5.72
CA SER A 275 -21.09 19.83 6.15
C SER A 275 -21.74 18.62 6.82
N VAL A 276 -21.20 17.39 6.62
CA VAL A 276 -21.65 16.18 7.33
C VAL A 276 -20.98 16.02 8.69
N ILE A 277 -19.87 16.77 8.92
CA ILE A 277 -19.11 16.69 10.17
C ILE A 277 -19.73 17.64 11.19
N PRO A 278 -19.98 17.21 12.44
CA PRO A 278 -20.40 18.09 13.54
C PRO A 278 -19.49 19.31 13.68
N TYR A 279 -20.05 20.46 13.99
CA TYR A 279 -19.31 21.72 14.08
C TYR A 279 -18.08 21.62 15.00
N SER A 280 -18.20 20.93 16.12
CA SER A 280 -17.12 20.70 17.09
C SER A 280 -15.92 19.90 16.55
N LEU A 281 -16.10 19.16 15.45
CA LEU A 281 -15.08 18.31 14.84
C LEU A 281 -14.51 18.87 13.52
N ARG A 282 -15.04 19.98 13.01
CA ARG A 282 -14.62 20.57 11.72
C ARG A 282 -13.18 21.10 11.70
N GLY A 283 -12.57 21.34 12.86
CA GLY A 283 -11.17 21.73 12.99
C GLY A 283 -10.18 20.57 12.86
N TYR A 284 -10.66 19.33 12.86
CA TYR A 284 -9.81 18.14 12.73
C TYR A 284 -9.76 17.65 11.30
N ASN A 285 -8.59 17.13 10.89
CA ASN A 285 -8.44 16.52 9.57
C ASN A 285 -9.08 15.11 9.59
N ILE A 286 -10.36 15.03 9.27
CA ILE A 286 -11.13 13.79 9.24
C ILE A 286 -11.10 13.25 7.80
N SER A 287 -10.69 12.02 7.63
CA SER A 287 -10.65 11.33 6.32
C SER A 287 -11.45 10.02 6.39
N ALA A 288 -11.78 9.47 5.23
CA ALA A 288 -12.58 8.25 5.13
C ALA A 288 -11.93 7.03 5.80
N HIS A 289 -10.60 7.00 5.98
CA HIS A 289 -9.81 5.89 6.52
C HIS A 289 -10.30 4.50 6.06
N ASN A 290 -10.73 4.43 4.80
CA ASN A 290 -11.19 3.22 4.14
C ASN A 290 -10.96 3.42 2.64
N GLY A 291 -10.10 2.59 2.04
CA GLY A 291 -9.71 2.73 0.64
C GLY A 291 -10.86 2.59 -0.34
N TYR A 292 -11.86 1.80 -0.01
CA TYR A 292 -13.05 1.61 -0.86
C TYR A 292 -13.96 2.84 -0.81
N LEU A 293 -14.25 3.33 0.39
CA LEU A 293 -15.04 4.55 0.56
C LEU A 293 -14.31 5.77 -0.02
N ALA A 294 -12.98 5.84 0.11
CA ALA A 294 -12.18 6.90 -0.49
C ALA A 294 -12.32 6.94 -2.03
N ILE A 295 -12.37 5.79 -2.69
CA ILE A 295 -12.65 5.70 -4.13
C ILE A 295 -14.08 6.18 -4.43
N LEU A 296 -15.05 5.75 -3.64
CA LEU A 296 -16.45 6.11 -3.87
C LEU A 296 -16.74 7.59 -3.56
N THR A 297 -16.09 8.20 -2.57
CA THR A 297 -16.21 9.65 -2.33
C THR A 297 -15.60 10.45 -3.47
N GLN A 298 -14.45 10.01 -3.98
CA GLN A 298 -13.72 10.69 -5.05
C GLN A 298 -14.43 10.58 -6.40
N TYR A 299 -14.84 9.37 -6.81
CA TYR A 299 -15.33 9.05 -8.14
C TYR A 299 -16.84 8.79 -8.23
N GLY A 300 -17.55 8.76 -7.11
CA GLY A 300 -18.93 8.33 -7.04
C GLY A 300 -19.15 6.84 -7.29
N LEU A 301 -20.40 6.44 -7.25
CA LEU A 301 -20.78 5.02 -7.42
C LEU A 301 -20.51 4.49 -8.83
N ILE A 302 -20.66 5.31 -9.87
CA ILE A 302 -20.49 4.85 -11.26
C ILE A 302 -19.02 4.58 -11.54
N PHE A 303 -18.17 5.60 -11.51
CA PHE A 303 -16.76 5.45 -11.84
C PHE A 303 -16.00 4.69 -10.75
N GLY A 304 -16.34 4.90 -9.48
CA GLY A 304 -15.74 4.19 -8.36
C GLY A 304 -15.98 2.68 -8.44
N SER A 305 -17.19 2.25 -8.78
CA SER A 305 -17.48 0.82 -8.98
C SER A 305 -16.72 0.21 -10.16
N ILE A 306 -16.55 0.94 -11.25
CA ILE A 306 -15.73 0.49 -12.39
C ILE A 306 -14.27 0.32 -11.96
N ILE A 307 -13.70 1.28 -11.22
CA ILE A 307 -12.33 1.19 -10.69
C ILE A 307 -12.18 -0.03 -9.78
N LEU A 308 -13.09 -0.20 -8.82
CA LEU A 308 -13.08 -1.33 -7.91
C LEU A 308 -13.23 -2.67 -8.65
N PHE A 309 -14.11 -2.73 -9.65
CA PHE A 309 -14.26 -3.91 -10.49
C PHE A 309 -12.97 -4.28 -11.22
N ILE A 310 -12.26 -3.30 -11.80
CA ILE A 310 -10.97 -3.53 -12.47
C ILE A 310 -9.95 -4.08 -11.46
N ILE A 311 -9.84 -3.47 -10.26
CA ILE A 311 -8.94 -3.91 -9.20
C ILE A 311 -9.25 -5.36 -8.79
N PHE A 312 -10.50 -5.66 -8.43
CA PHE A 312 -10.89 -6.99 -7.96
C PHE A 312 -10.76 -8.05 -9.06
N ARG A 313 -11.24 -7.75 -10.28
CA ARG A 313 -11.08 -8.65 -11.43
C ARG A 313 -9.61 -9.00 -11.67
N LYS A 314 -8.73 -7.99 -11.63
CA LYS A 314 -7.30 -8.21 -11.84
C LYS A 314 -6.67 -9.02 -10.71
N THR A 315 -7.03 -8.72 -9.47
CA THR A 315 -6.59 -9.47 -8.30
C THR A 315 -7.02 -10.93 -8.37
N VAL A 316 -8.28 -11.21 -8.70
CA VAL A 316 -8.77 -12.58 -8.87
C VAL A 316 -8.01 -13.29 -9.98
N GLN A 317 -7.77 -12.63 -11.12
CA GLN A 317 -7.03 -13.19 -12.24
C GLN A 317 -5.61 -13.63 -11.86
N VAL A 318 -4.87 -12.79 -11.13
CA VAL A 318 -3.50 -13.15 -10.69
C VAL A 318 -3.51 -14.16 -9.55
N SER A 319 -4.48 -14.12 -8.65
CA SER A 319 -4.61 -15.06 -7.53
C SER A 319 -4.98 -16.47 -7.99
N THR A 320 -5.83 -16.61 -8.99
CA THR A 320 -6.20 -17.92 -9.56
C THR A 320 -5.04 -18.55 -10.31
N TRP A 321 -4.28 -17.76 -11.06
CA TRP A 321 -3.06 -18.21 -11.72
C TRP A 321 -2.01 -18.68 -10.71
N PHE A 322 -1.82 -17.92 -9.61
CA PHE A 322 -0.81 -18.19 -8.58
C PHE A 322 -0.98 -19.55 -7.87
N LYS A 323 -2.16 -20.15 -7.84
CA LYS A 323 -2.37 -21.46 -7.20
C LYS A 323 -1.41 -22.55 -7.70
N GLN A 324 -0.65 -22.29 -8.75
CA GLN A 324 0.21 -23.25 -9.45
C GLN A 324 1.72 -22.93 -9.37
N SER A 325 2.14 -21.81 -8.73
CA SER A 325 3.52 -21.32 -8.86
C SER A 325 4.18 -20.78 -7.58
N PHE A 326 5.35 -20.53 -7.64
CA PHE A 326 6.66 -20.23 -7.03
C PHE A 326 6.73 -19.23 -5.85
N GLU A 327 7.86 -19.28 -5.11
CA GLU A 327 8.10 -18.64 -3.80
C GLU A 327 8.12 -17.11 -3.80
N THR A 328 8.75 -16.48 -4.80
CA THR A 328 8.89 -15.00 -4.86
C THR A 328 7.55 -14.33 -5.16
N GLU A 329 6.76 -14.96 -6.01
CA GLU A 329 5.44 -14.48 -6.35
C GLU A 329 4.47 -14.52 -5.16
N ARG A 330 4.67 -15.44 -4.22
CA ARG A 330 3.86 -15.53 -2.98
C ARG A 330 3.93 -14.25 -2.14
N ALA A 331 5.10 -13.64 -2.01
CA ALA A 331 5.27 -12.38 -1.30
C ALA A 331 4.54 -11.22 -2.01
N TYR A 332 4.59 -11.15 -3.34
CA TYR A 332 3.83 -10.14 -4.09
C TYR A 332 2.33 -10.34 -3.98
N LEU A 333 1.84 -11.58 -4.02
CA LEU A 333 0.43 -11.85 -3.79
C LEU A 333 0.01 -11.47 -2.37
N PHE A 334 0.84 -11.75 -1.37
CA PHE A 334 0.62 -11.28 0.00
C PHE A 334 0.49 -9.76 0.06
N ILE A 335 1.38 -9.00 -0.59
CA ILE A 335 1.33 -7.53 -0.64
C ILE A 335 -0.04 -7.06 -1.18
N ILE A 336 -0.51 -7.65 -2.28
CA ILE A 336 -1.79 -7.28 -2.88
C ILE A 336 -2.95 -7.60 -1.95
N ILE A 337 -3.03 -8.83 -1.46
CA ILE A 337 -4.14 -9.29 -0.64
C ILE A 337 -4.17 -8.57 0.72
N SER A 338 -3.00 -8.38 1.35
CA SER A 338 -2.92 -7.62 2.61
C SER A 338 -3.34 -6.17 2.43
N ALA A 339 -2.94 -5.50 1.33
CA ALA A 339 -3.37 -4.13 1.05
C ALA A 339 -4.89 -4.04 0.87
N LEU A 340 -5.52 -4.99 0.18
CA LEU A 340 -6.98 -5.04 0.03
C LEU A 340 -7.69 -5.24 1.38
N PHE A 341 -7.21 -6.17 2.21
CA PHE A 341 -7.79 -6.36 3.55
C PHE A 341 -7.61 -5.14 4.45
N VAL A 342 -6.42 -4.55 4.46
CA VAL A 342 -6.13 -3.36 5.25
C VAL A 342 -6.92 -2.15 4.73
N SER A 343 -7.26 -2.11 3.45
CA SER A 343 -8.08 -1.04 2.86
C SER A 343 -9.49 -0.93 3.43
N VAL A 344 -9.96 -1.92 4.19
CA VAL A 344 -11.23 -1.81 4.92
C VAL A 344 -11.15 -0.72 6.01
N TYR A 345 -9.96 -0.47 6.58
CA TYR A 345 -9.78 0.48 7.69
C TYR A 345 -8.62 1.48 7.51
N GLU A 346 -7.93 1.44 6.36
CA GLU A 346 -6.90 2.41 5.94
C GLU A 346 -6.99 2.65 4.42
N THR A 347 -6.34 3.69 3.89
CA THR A 347 -6.40 4.05 2.47
C THR A 347 -5.25 3.43 1.66
N MET A 348 -5.12 2.10 1.64
CA MET A 348 -3.95 1.40 1.09
C MET A 348 -3.90 1.28 -0.43
N ILE A 349 -4.98 1.60 -1.16
CA ILE A 349 -5.05 1.37 -2.62
C ILE A 349 -5.29 2.65 -3.44
N THR A 350 -5.42 3.80 -2.80
CA THR A 350 -5.88 5.04 -3.45
C THR A 350 -4.85 6.16 -3.49
N GLY A 351 -3.97 6.30 -2.52
CA GLY A 351 -2.95 7.36 -2.46
C GLY A 351 -2.00 7.36 -3.66
N ILE A 352 -1.44 8.51 -4.01
CA ILE A 352 -0.43 8.62 -5.07
C ILE A 352 0.97 8.43 -4.49
N ASN A 353 1.25 9.15 -3.41
CA ASN A 353 2.59 9.19 -2.81
C ASN A 353 2.63 8.43 -1.48
N GLU A 354 2.02 7.25 -1.47
CA GLU A 354 1.96 6.38 -0.31
C GLU A 354 2.66 5.05 -0.61
N PHE A 355 3.57 4.67 0.27
CA PHE A 355 4.40 3.47 0.13
C PHE A 355 3.58 2.21 -0.19
N HIS A 356 2.53 1.97 0.59
CA HIS A 356 1.69 0.77 0.44
C HIS A 356 0.88 0.77 -0.84
N THR A 357 0.36 1.94 -1.23
CA THR A 357 -0.37 2.08 -2.49
C THR A 357 0.54 1.83 -3.68
N ILE A 358 1.77 2.36 -3.65
CA ILE A 358 2.75 2.10 -4.71
C ILE A 358 3.08 0.62 -4.78
N LEU A 359 3.33 -0.04 -3.63
CA LEU A 359 3.61 -1.48 -3.58
C LEU A 359 2.42 -2.33 -4.04
N PHE A 360 1.20 -1.95 -3.71
CA PHE A 360 -0.01 -2.62 -4.18
C PHE A 360 -0.06 -2.63 -5.72
N TRP A 361 0.05 -1.47 -6.35
CA TRP A 361 0.01 -1.35 -7.80
C TRP A 361 1.20 -2.03 -8.46
N PHE A 362 2.37 -1.90 -7.84
CA PHE A 362 3.59 -2.58 -8.30
C PHE A 362 3.44 -4.11 -8.26
N GLY A 363 2.99 -4.66 -7.15
CA GLY A 363 2.74 -6.10 -6.99
C GLY A 363 1.73 -6.64 -8.01
N LEU A 364 0.62 -5.91 -8.21
CA LEU A 364 -0.41 -6.28 -9.17
C LEU A 364 0.11 -6.27 -10.61
N ALA A 365 0.92 -5.26 -10.98
CA ALA A 365 1.54 -5.17 -12.29
C ALA A 365 2.63 -6.24 -12.47
N PHE A 366 3.45 -6.50 -11.45
CA PHE A 366 4.49 -7.53 -11.48
C PHE A 366 3.89 -8.92 -11.71
N LEU A 367 2.90 -9.34 -10.91
CA LEU A 367 2.26 -10.63 -11.09
C LEU A 367 1.51 -10.74 -12.44
N SER A 368 0.96 -9.63 -12.93
CA SER A 368 0.34 -9.62 -14.26
C SER A 368 1.36 -9.85 -15.37
N TYR A 369 2.55 -9.29 -15.24
CA TYR A 369 3.63 -9.47 -16.22
C TYR A 369 4.24 -10.86 -16.11
N THR A 370 4.47 -11.37 -14.90
CA THR A 370 4.95 -12.75 -14.66
C THR A 370 3.99 -13.76 -15.26
N LYS A 371 2.68 -13.62 -15.01
CA LYS A 371 1.67 -14.47 -15.64
C LYS A 371 1.78 -14.45 -17.16
N PHE A 372 1.87 -13.27 -17.75
CA PHE A 372 1.94 -13.12 -19.20
C PHE A 372 3.19 -13.81 -19.77
N THR A 373 4.37 -13.66 -19.15
CA THR A 373 5.61 -14.32 -19.61
C THR A 373 5.51 -15.83 -19.50
N THR A 374 4.99 -16.36 -18.38
CA THR A 374 4.84 -17.81 -18.18
C THR A 374 3.84 -18.43 -19.17
N ASP A 375 2.71 -17.75 -19.44
CA ASP A 375 1.68 -18.25 -20.39
C ASP A 375 2.17 -18.25 -21.84
N HIS A 376 3.29 -17.59 -22.17
CA HIS A 376 3.88 -17.52 -23.52
C HIS A 376 5.16 -18.34 -23.67
N GLU A 377 5.75 -18.81 -22.59
CA GLU A 377 6.89 -19.73 -22.58
C GLU A 377 6.46 -21.22 -22.62
N ASN A 378 5.20 -21.50 -22.31
CA ASN A 378 4.56 -22.82 -22.43
C ASN A 378 3.69 -22.91 -23.70
#